data_fcc9f67501d720d3e32473e745a0feda
#
_entry.id   fcc9f67501d720d3e32473e745a0feda
#
_cell.length_a   1.000
_cell.length_b   1.000
_cell.length_c   1.000
_cell.angle_alpha   90.00
_cell.angle_beta   90.00
_cell.angle_gamma   90.00
#
_symmetry.space_group_name_H-M   'P 1'
#
loop_
_entity.id
_entity.type
_entity.pdbx_description
1 polymer ?
#
loop_
_entity_poly.entity_id
_entity_poly.type
_entity_poly.pdbx_seq_one_letter_code
_entity_poly.pdbx_strand_id
1 'polypeptide(L)'
;MRIAILSLQGAFAEHEAMLRQLGAETFEVRKLSDWQQPKDGLIIPGGESTTQMKLLRELGLADVVKDAINEGLPVFGTCAGLIMLSQSHLATMDIEAQRNAYGRQLGSFSTVHDVAEVGKDIPMTFIRAPFINRVYGRARELARVDGHIVAARQDKQLVTAFHPELTNDLRIHDYFLSIIG
;
A
#
# COMPACT_ATOMS: atom_id res chain seq x y z
N MET A 1 6.88 16.81 6.57
CA MET A 1 6.69 15.34 6.54
C MET A 1 7.37 14.80 5.29
N ARG A 2 8.19 13.80 5.44
CA ARG A 2 9.04 13.28 4.37
C ARG A 2 8.75 11.79 4.14
N ILE A 3 8.28 11.45 2.94
CA ILE A 3 7.79 10.10 2.61
C ILE A 3 8.72 9.42 1.61
N ALA A 4 9.21 8.25 1.98
CA ALA A 4 9.97 7.38 1.08
C ALA A 4 9.00 6.63 0.16
N ILE A 5 9.32 6.54 -1.12
CA ILE A 5 8.55 5.77 -2.09
C ILE A 5 9.45 4.67 -2.64
N LEU A 6 9.03 3.42 -2.44
CA LEU A 6 9.78 2.27 -2.94
C LEU A 6 9.63 2.23 -4.47
N SER A 7 10.68 2.65 -5.17
CA SER A 7 10.64 2.90 -6.62
C SER A 7 11.42 1.84 -7.39
N LEU A 8 11.16 0.57 -7.07
CA LEU A 8 11.80 -0.57 -7.73
C LEU A 8 11.05 -0.96 -9.00
N GLN A 9 9.72 -0.92 -8.94
CA GLN A 9 8.84 -1.32 -10.03
C GLN A 9 7.42 -0.83 -9.69
N GLY A 10 6.65 -0.38 -10.69
CA GLY A 10 5.24 -0.02 -10.51
C GLY A 10 4.96 1.48 -10.56
N ALA A 11 3.79 1.87 -10.07
CA ALA A 11 3.20 3.21 -10.22
C ALA A 11 3.64 4.18 -9.12
N PHE A 12 4.92 4.45 -8.99
CA PHE A 12 5.45 5.29 -7.91
C PHE A 12 5.30 6.80 -8.17
N ALA A 13 5.38 7.25 -9.43
CA ALA A 13 5.28 8.68 -9.76
C ALA A 13 3.90 9.26 -9.41
N GLU A 14 2.84 8.48 -9.54
CA GLU A 14 1.47 8.87 -9.25
C GLU A 14 1.28 9.10 -7.74
N HIS A 15 1.88 8.26 -6.90
CA HIS A 15 1.89 8.46 -5.46
C HIS A 15 2.63 9.75 -5.07
N GLU A 16 3.78 10.00 -5.69
CA GLU A 16 4.54 11.23 -5.46
C GLU A 16 3.70 12.46 -5.76
N ALA A 17 3.00 12.46 -6.89
CA ALA A 17 2.18 13.59 -7.31
C ALA A 17 1.08 13.89 -6.28
N MET A 18 0.40 12.87 -5.76
CA MET A 18 -0.64 13.03 -4.75
C MET A 18 -0.08 13.55 -3.43
N LEU A 19 1.03 12.99 -2.96
CA LEU A 19 1.65 13.42 -1.71
C LEU A 19 2.14 14.87 -1.79
N ARG A 20 2.68 15.29 -2.92
CA ARG A 20 3.10 16.68 -3.12
C ARG A 20 1.91 17.63 -3.10
N GLN A 21 0.78 17.28 -3.67
CA GLN A 21 -0.45 18.07 -3.57
C GLN A 21 -0.91 18.24 -2.12
N LEU A 22 -0.64 17.28 -1.26
CA LEU A 22 -0.94 17.32 0.17
C LEU A 22 0.15 18.02 1.00
N GLY A 23 1.19 18.53 0.36
CA GLY A 23 2.26 19.27 1.02
C GLY A 23 3.37 18.42 1.61
N ALA A 24 3.40 17.12 1.32
CA ALA A 24 4.47 16.24 1.77
C ALA A 24 5.66 16.29 0.82
N GLU A 25 6.85 16.12 1.39
CA GLU A 25 8.09 15.94 0.65
C GLU A 25 8.25 14.44 0.34
N THR A 26 8.76 14.09 -0.84
CA THR A 26 8.93 12.70 -1.26
C THR A 26 10.35 12.46 -1.76
N PHE A 27 10.82 11.21 -1.62
CA PHE A 27 12.04 10.75 -2.26
C PHE A 27 11.91 9.29 -2.65
N GLU A 28 12.62 8.90 -3.68
CA GLU A 28 12.58 7.54 -4.19
C GLU A 28 13.64 6.67 -3.52
N VAL A 29 13.27 5.43 -3.21
CA VAL A 29 14.19 4.40 -2.72
C VAL A 29 14.37 3.36 -3.80
N ARG A 30 15.57 3.31 -4.38
CA ARG A 30 15.95 2.37 -5.44
C ARG A 30 17.08 1.44 -5.01
N LYS A 31 17.79 1.75 -3.94
CA LYS A 31 18.93 1.00 -3.41
C LYS A 31 19.09 1.28 -1.92
N LEU A 32 19.92 0.49 -1.26
CA LEU A 32 20.11 0.57 0.19
C LEU A 32 20.58 1.95 0.67
N SER A 33 21.45 2.62 -0.09
CA SER A 33 21.91 3.96 0.29
C SER A 33 20.78 5.00 0.30
N ASP A 34 19.77 4.86 -0.57
CA ASP A 34 18.60 5.73 -0.55
C ASP A 34 17.77 5.51 0.71
N TRP A 35 17.66 4.26 1.15
CA TRP A 35 16.90 3.89 2.35
C TRP A 35 17.42 4.55 3.61
N GLN A 36 18.70 4.86 3.68
CA GLN A 36 19.32 5.44 4.86
C GLN A 36 18.91 6.89 5.13
N GLN A 37 18.26 7.54 4.18
CA GLN A 37 17.76 8.91 4.36
C GLN A 37 16.63 8.97 5.41
N PRO A 38 16.55 10.06 6.21
CA PRO A 38 15.47 10.25 7.16
C PRO A 38 14.11 10.23 6.49
N LYS A 39 13.13 9.57 7.12
CA LYS A 39 11.78 9.45 6.59
C LYS A 39 10.75 9.33 7.73
N ASP A 40 9.55 9.83 7.46
CA ASP A 40 8.43 9.76 8.38
C ASP A 40 7.44 8.65 8.01
N GLY A 41 7.50 8.15 6.78
CA GLY A 41 6.64 7.08 6.29
C GLY A 41 7.16 6.47 5.00
N LEU A 42 6.52 5.38 4.59
CA LEU A 42 6.89 4.60 3.40
C LEU A 42 5.66 4.28 2.56
N ILE A 43 5.77 4.44 1.25
CA ILE A 43 4.79 3.93 0.28
C ILE A 43 5.40 2.70 -0.42
N ILE A 44 4.65 1.61 -0.47
CA ILE A 44 4.95 0.45 -1.32
C ILE A 44 3.91 0.43 -2.44
N PRO A 45 4.27 0.88 -3.65
CA PRO A 45 3.30 1.06 -4.73
C PRO A 45 2.84 -0.26 -5.35
N GLY A 46 1.78 -0.17 -6.14
CA GLY A 46 1.32 -1.26 -6.99
C GLY A 46 2.35 -1.60 -8.07
N GLY A 47 2.23 -2.78 -8.60
CA GLY A 47 3.12 -3.34 -9.60
C GLY A 47 3.01 -4.85 -9.58
N GLU A 48 4.11 -5.57 -9.73
CA GLU A 48 4.14 -7.02 -9.65
C GLU A 48 4.90 -7.46 -8.39
N SER A 49 4.18 -8.08 -7.45
CA SER A 49 4.72 -8.39 -6.11
C SER A 49 5.90 -9.35 -6.12
N THR A 50 5.91 -10.33 -7.02
CA THR A 50 7.03 -11.28 -7.13
C THR A 50 8.32 -10.57 -7.56
N THR A 51 8.21 -9.68 -8.54
CA THR A 51 9.33 -8.86 -9.01
C THR A 51 9.80 -7.90 -7.91
N GLN A 52 8.87 -7.21 -7.25
CA GLN A 52 9.22 -6.30 -6.15
C GLN A 52 9.93 -7.04 -5.02
N MET A 53 9.44 -8.20 -4.62
CA MET A 53 10.06 -8.98 -3.53
C MET A 53 11.45 -9.47 -3.92
N LYS A 54 11.62 -9.92 -5.15
CA LYS A 54 12.94 -10.34 -5.68
C LYS A 54 13.93 -9.18 -5.62
N LEU A 55 13.53 -8.01 -6.11
CA LEU A 55 14.38 -6.82 -6.11
C LEU A 55 14.72 -6.36 -4.68
N LEU A 56 13.76 -6.40 -3.76
CA LEU A 56 14.03 -6.08 -2.37
C LEU A 56 15.11 -6.97 -1.77
N ARG A 57 15.05 -8.26 -2.03
CA ARG A 57 16.04 -9.22 -1.54
C ARG A 57 17.41 -8.99 -2.17
N GLU A 58 17.46 -8.85 -3.50
CA GLU A 58 18.71 -8.65 -4.23
C GLU A 58 19.43 -7.35 -3.84
N LEU A 59 18.68 -6.31 -3.49
CA LEU A 59 19.23 -5.02 -3.09
C LEU A 59 19.53 -4.92 -1.59
N GLY A 60 19.28 -5.98 -0.82
CA GLY A 60 19.48 -5.97 0.63
C GLY A 60 18.46 -5.13 1.40
N LEU A 61 17.32 -4.82 0.78
CA LEU A 61 16.28 -3.97 1.37
C LEU A 61 15.23 -4.73 2.18
N ALA A 62 15.05 -6.03 1.92
CA ALA A 62 13.92 -6.77 2.51
C ALA A 62 13.92 -6.74 4.04
N ASP A 63 15.04 -7.05 4.67
CA ASP A 63 15.14 -7.09 6.13
C ASP A 63 15.07 -5.71 6.76
N VAL A 64 15.76 -4.72 6.20
CA VAL A 64 15.75 -3.36 6.77
C VAL A 64 14.38 -2.70 6.65
N VAL A 65 13.65 -2.95 5.58
CA VAL A 65 12.28 -2.47 5.40
C VAL A 65 11.35 -3.15 6.40
N LYS A 66 11.42 -4.48 6.50
CA LYS A 66 10.61 -5.25 7.46
C LYS A 66 10.86 -4.80 8.89
N ASP A 67 12.11 -4.68 9.29
CA ASP A 67 12.49 -4.27 10.64
C ASP A 67 11.98 -2.87 10.95
N ALA A 68 12.13 -1.92 10.03
CA ALA A 68 11.65 -0.56 10.23
C ALA A 68 10.13 -0.52 10.42
N ILE A 69 9.36 -1.28 9.63
CA ILE A 69 7.91 -1.37 9.77
C ILE A 69 7.54 -1.97 11.13
N ASN A 70 8.21 -3.05 11.54
CA ASN A 70 7.98 -3.69 12.85
C ASN A 70 8.35 -2.78 14.01
N GLU A 71 9.27 -1.86 13.83
CA GLU A 71 9.67 -0.84 14.81
C GLU A 71 8.75 0.38 14.81
N GLY A 72 7.75 0.42 13.93
CA GLY A 72 6.72 1.45 13.93
C GLY A 72 6.76 2.45 12.77
N LEU A 73 7.60 2.24 11.76
CA LEU A 73 7.55 3.10 10.57
C LEU A 73 6.18 2.99 9.90
N PRO A 74 5.45 4.10 9.74
CA PRO A 74 4.19 4.09 9.02
C PRO A 74 4.38 3.66 7.56
N VAL A 75 3.51 2.77 7.07
CA VAL A 75 3.59 2.26 5.70
C VAL A 75 2.21 2.19 5.06
N PHE A 76 2.15 2.53 3.78
CA PHE A 76 0.96 2.41 2.95
C PHE A 76 1.30 1.57 1.72
N GLY A 77 0.64 0.41 1.58
CA GLY A 77 0.80 -0.48 0.44
C GLY A 77 -0.45 -0.51 -0.43
N THR A 78 -0.29 -0.34 -1.74
CA THR A 78 -1.40 -0.43 -2.70
C THR A 78 -1.21 -1.62 -3.62
N CYS A 79 -2.28 -2.39 -3.87
CA CYS A 79 -2.30 -3.52 -4.79
C CYS A 79 -1.17 -4.53 -4.48
N ALA A 80 -0.10 -4.55 -5.25
CA ALA A 80 1.08 -5.37 -4.96
C ALA A 80 1.69 -5.04 -3.59
N GLY A 81 1.61 -3.79 -3.15
CA GLY A 81 2.06 -3.37 -1.82
C GLY A 81 1.28 -4.03 -0.69
N LEU A 82 -0.01 -4.26 -0.88
CA LEU A 82 -0.83 -5.05 0.05
C LEU A 82 -0.29 -6.48 0.16
N ILE A 83 0.02 -7.11 -0.97
CA ILE A 83 0.58 -8.47 -1.02
C ILE A 83 1.93 -8.50 -0.30
N MET A 84 2.77 -7.46 -0.51
CA MET A 84 4.09 -7.35 0.09
C MET A 84 4.05 -7.35 1.63
N LEU A 85 3.04 -6.73 2.23
CA LEU A 85 2.89 -6.65 3.68
C LEU A 85 2.17 -7.86 4.29
N SER A 86 1.54 -8.69 3.46
CA SER A 86 0.78 -9.87 3.90
C SER A 86 1.67 -10.99 4.43
N GLN A 87 1.05 -12.00 5.03
CA GLN A 87 1.73 -13.14 5.63
C GLN A 87 2.64 -13.91 4.69
N SER A 88 2.31 -13.94 3.40
CA SER A 88 3.10 -14.67 2.40
C SER A 88 4.40 -13.99 1.99
N HIS A 89 4.60 -12.73 2.36
CA HIS A 89 5.75 -11.91 1.95
C HIS A 89 6.51 -11.35 3.17
N LEU A 90 6.43 -10.05 3.44
CA LEU A 90 7.14 -9.46 4.59
C LEU A 90 6.50 -9.83 5.94
N ALA A 91 5.23 -10.23 5.92
CA ALA A 91 4.50 -10.68 7.11
C ALA A 91 4.46 -9.63 8.24
N THR A 92 4.31 -8.36 7.89
CA THR A 92 4.22 -7.27 8.86
C THR A 92 2.78 -6.97 9.27
N MET A 93 1.79 -7.43 8.49
CA MET A 93 0.37 -7.28 8.80
C MET A 93 -0.31 -8.65 8.96
N ASP A 94 -1.28 -8.68 9.85
CA ASP A 94 -2.11 -9.87 10.10
C ASP A 94 -3.20 -10.00 9.04
N ILE A 95 -2.81 -10.15 7.80
CA ILE A 95 -3.69 -10.32 6.64
C ILE A 95 -3.23 -11.47 5.75
N GLU A 96 -4.21 -12.17 5.16
CA GLU A 96 -3.98 -13.16 4.11
C GLU A 96 -4.45 -12.56 2.78
N ALA A 97 -3.53 -12.36 1.85
CA ALA A 97 -3.84 -11.81 0.53
C ALA A 97 -4.12 -12.93 -0.48
N GLN A 98 -5.09 -12.68 -1.34
CA GLN A 98 -5.43 -13.54 -2.48
C GLN A 98 -5.11 -12.80 -3.77
N ARG A 99 -4.22 -13.36 -4.58
CA ARG A 99 -3.87 -12.80 -5.90
C ARG A 99 -4.94 -13.13 -6.94
N ASN A 100 -5.04 -12.27 -7.97
CA ASN A 100 -5.90 -12.48 -9.14
C ASN A 100 -7.34 -12.83 -8.73
N ALA A 101 -7.83 -12.11 -7.74
CA ALA A 101 -9.03 -12.42 -7.01
C ALA A 101 -10.31 -12.31 -7.82
N TYR A 102 -10.31 -11.46 -8.83
CA TYR A 102 -11.51 -11.11 -9.60
C TYR A 102 -11.60 -11.88 -10.93
N GLY A 103 -10.72 -12.86 -11.15
CA GLY A 103 -10.70 -13.69 -12.34
C GLY A 103 -10.22 -12.95 -13.60
N ARG A 104 -10.09 -13.71 -14.71
CA ARG A 104 -9.58 -13.17 -15.98
C ARG A 104 -10.50 -12.13 -16.62
N GLN A 105 -11.78 -12.18 -16.33
CA GLN A 105 -12.80 -11.33 -16.95
C GLN A 105 -12.97 -9.98 -16.25
N LEU A 106 -12.52 -9.88 -15.00
CA LEU A 106 -12.64 -8.70 -14.17
C LEU A 106 -11.28 -8.04 -13.91
N GLY A 107 -10.37 -8.13 -14.87
CA GLY A 107 -8.99 -7.66 -14.71
C GLY A 107 -8.86 -6.21 -14.30
N SER A 108 -9.79 -5.36 -14.69
CA SER A 108 -9.78 -3.94 -14.37
C SER A 108 -11.22 -3.40 -14.32
N PHE A 109 -11.56 -2.71 -13.24
CA PHE A 109 -12.84 -2.04 -13.10
C PHE A 109 -12.73 -0.88 -12.12
N SER A 110 -13.70 0.02 -12.15
CA SER A 110 -13.80 1.15 -11.23
C SER A 110 -15.15 1.12 -10.52
N THR A 111 -15.14 1.50 -9.26
CA THR A 111 -16.35 1.59 -8.45
C THR A 111 -16.20 2.69 -7.41
N VAL A 112 -17.24 2.88 -6.60
CA VAL A 112 -17.26 3.86 -5.51
C VAL A 112 -17.84 3.17 -4.29
N HIS A 113 -17.14 3.20 -3.17
CA HIS A 113 -17.59 2.65 -1.91
C HIS A 113 -17.10 3.48 -0.72
N ASP A 114 -17.73 3.27 0.42
CA ASP A 114 -17.28 3.86 1.67
C ASP A 114 -16.04 3.14 2.19
N VAL A 115 -15.13 3.92 2.77
CA VAL A 115 -13.95 3.40 3.48
C VAL A 115 -14.03 3.90 4.92
N ALA A 116 -14.11 2.99 5.86
CA ALA A 116 -14.18 3.34 7.28
C ALA A 116 -12.98 4.22 7.67
N GLU A 117 -13.22 5.20 8.53
CA GLU A 117 -12.24 6.16 9.00
C GLU A 117 -11.74 7.15 7.94
N VAL A 118 -12.07 6.96 6.66
CA VAL A 118 -11.66 7.84 5.56
C VAL A 118 -12.82 8.68 5.06
N GLY A 119 -13.91 8.05 4.65
CA GLY A 119 -15.08 8.77 4.16
C GLY A 119 -15.99 7.93 3.28
N LYS A 120 -17.03 8.61 2.79
CA LYS A 120 -18.03 8.02 1.90
C LYS A 120 -17.67 8.25 0.44
N ASP A 121 -18.17 7.35 -0.41
CA ASP A 121 -18.06 7.48 -1.87
C ASP A 121 -16.61 7.68 -2.34
N ILE A 122 -15.71 6.86 -1.82
CA ILE A 122 -14.31 6.85 -2.24
C ILE A 122 -14.19 6.15 -3.60
N PRO A 123 -13.65 6.80 -4.63
CA PRO A 123 -13.42 6.14 -5.92
C PRO A 123 -12.32 5.09 -5.80
N MET A 124 -12.56 3.94 -6.40
CA MET A 124 -11.67 2.80 -6.36
C MET A 124 -11.40 2.28 -7.76
N THR A 125 -10.14 2.33 -8.18
CA THR A 125 -9.68 1.77 -9.44
C THR A 125 -8.95 0.46 -9.17
N PHE A 126 -9.48 -0.64 -9.71
CA PHE A 126 -8.89 -1.97 -9.58
C PHE A 126 -8.23 -2.38 -10.89
N ILE A 127 -7.00 -2.84 -10.82
CA ILE A 127 -6.24 -3.36 -11.97
C ILE A 127 -5.63 -4.68 -11.56
N ARG A 128 -6.16 -5.79 -12.03
CA ARG A 128 -5.73 -7.15 -11.67
C ARG A 128 -5.51 -7.28 -10.16
N ALA A 129 -6.44 -6.75 -9.41
CA ALA A 129 -6.27 -6.52 -7.98
C ALA A 129 -6.33 -7.81 -7.16
N PRO A 130 -5.57 -7.85 -6.06
CA PRO A 130 -5.80 -8.85 -5.02
C PRO A 130 -7.05 -8.50 -4.22
N PHE A 131 -7.44 -9.37 -3.31
CA PHE A 131 -8.25 -8.99 -2.15
C PHE A 131 -7.65 -9.63 -0.88
N ILE A 132 -8.19 -9.27 0.26
CA ILE A 132 -7.80 -9.87 1.53
C ILE A 132 -8.81 -10.99 1.83
N ASN A 133 -8.33 -12.23 1.93
CA ASN A 133 -9.15 -13.38 2.34
C ASN A 133 -9.59 -13.25 3.78
N ARG A 134 -8.66 -12.81 4.64
CA ARG A 134 -8.88 -12.78 6.07
C ARG A 134 -8.02 -11.70 6.73
N VAL A 135 -8.63 -10.94 7.62
CA VAL A 135 -7.92 -10.14 8.62
C VAL A 135 -8.02 -10.85 9.96
N TYR A 136 -6.96 -10.79 10.76
CA TYR A 136 -6.91 -11.41 12.08
C TYR A 136 -6.00 -10.60 13.00
N GLY A 137 -5.76 -11.07 14.22
CA GLY A 137 -4.89 -10.40 15.16
C GLY A 137 -5.25 -8.93 15.35
N ARG A 138 -4.32 -8.03 15.05
CA ARG A 138 -4.50 -6.59 15.19
C ARG A 138 -4.99 -5.89 13.93
N ALA A 139 -5.10 -6.60 12.81
CA ALA A 139 -5.62 -6.03 11.57
C ALA A 139 -7.13 -5.87 11.63
N ARG A 140 -7.64 -4.78 11.05
CA ARG A 140 -9.06 -4.54 10.89
C ARG A 140 -9.38 -4.13 9.47
N GLU A 141 -10.53 -4.58 8.97
CA GLU A 141 -10.99 -4.18 7.64
C GLU A 141 -11.51 -2.75 7.64
N LEU A 142 -11.29 -2.04 6.53
CA LEU A 142 -11.80 -0.69 6.33
C LEU A 142 -12.82 -0.61 5.21
N ALA A 143 -12.81 -1.52 4.25
CA ALA A 143 -13.74 -1.51 3.12
C ALA A 143 -13.94 -2.91 2.54
N ARG A 144 -15.16 -3.14 2.01
CA ARG A 144 -15.52 -4.32 1.23
C ARG A 144 -16.16 -3.92 -0.08
N VAL A 145 -15.87 -4.69 -1.13
CA VAL A 145 -16.52 -4.58 -2.44
C VAL A 145 -16.92 -5.97 -2.87
N ASP A 146 -18.20 -6.17 -3.17
CA ASP A 146 -18.77 -7.47 -3.56
C ASP A 146 -18.40 -8.61 -2.59
N GLY A 147 -18.41 -8.31 -1.29
CA GLY A 147 -18.09 -9.26 -0.24
C GLY A 147 -16.60 -9.50 0.02
N HIS A 148 -15.72 -8.88 -0.76
CA HIS A 148 -14.26 -9.01 -0.61
C HIS A 148 -13.68 -7.83 0.17
N ILE A 149 -12.78 -8.11 1.11
CA ILE A 149 -12.07 -7.07 1.84
C ILE A 149 -11.02 -6.43 0.92
N VAL A 150 -11.12 -5.12 0.72
CA VAL A 150 -10.28 -4.38 -0.22
C VAL A 150 -9.44 -3.29 0.43
N ALA A 151 -9.60 -3.06 1.72
CA ALA A 151 -8.77 -2.14 2.50
C ALA A 151 -8.72 -2.60 3.95
N ALA A 152 -7.57 -2.41 4.59
CA ALA A 152 -7.35 -2.79 5.98
C ALA A 152 -6.28 -1.90 6.61
N ARG A 153 -6.31 -1.85 7.94
CA ARG A 153 -5.31 -1.15 8.74
C ARG A 153 -4.88 -2.00 9.93
N GLN A 154 -3.60 -1.91 10.27
CA GLN A 154 -3.05 -2.45 11.51
C GLN A 154 -2.05 -1.45 12.06
N ASP A 155 -2.33 -0.86 13.22
CA ASP A 155 -1.48 0.18 13.81
C ASP A 155 -1.19 1.30 12.79
N LYS A 156 0.05 1.51 12.36
CA LYS A 156 0.44 2.52 11.38
C LYS A 156 0.64 1.95 9.97
N GLN A 157 0.05 0.78 9.70
CA GLN A 157 0.11 0.14 8.39
C GLN A 157 -1.25 0.20 7.72
N LEU A 158 -1.30 0.75 6.52
CA LEU A 158 -2.51 0.89 5.70
C LEU A 158 -2.32 0.13 4.39
N VAL A 159 -3.32 -0.62 3.96
CA VAL A 159 -3.30 -1.29 2.65
C VAL A 159 -4.62 -1.09 1.92
N THR A 160 -4.52 -0.97 0.59
CA THR A 160 -5.67 -0.99 -0.32
C THR A 160 -5.39 -1.96 -1.47
N ALA A 161 -6.43 -2.68 -1.89
CA ALA A 161 -6.37 -3.53 -3.08
C ALA A 161 -6.50 -2.69 -4.36
N PHE A 162 -7.12 -1.53 -4.25
CA PHE A 162 -7.32 -0.57 -5.35
C PHE A 162 -6.19 0.47 -5.38
N HIS A 163 -6.18 1.26 -6.45
CA HIS A 163 -5.16 2.27 -6.73
C HIS A 163 -5.72 3.69 -6.54
N PRO A 164 -5.68 4.26 -5.32
CA PRO A 164 -6.12 5.64 -5.13
C PRO A 164 -5.28 6.66 -5.90
N GLU A 165 -4.02 6.33 -6.18
CA GLU A 165 -3.10 7.19 -6.96
C GLU A 165 -3.51 7.36 -8.43
N LEU A 166 -4.40 6.51 -8.92
CA LEU A 166 -4.94 6.60 -10.29
C LEU A 166 -6.28 7.35 -10.34
N THR A 167 -6.71 7.93 -9.24
CA THR A 167 -7.90 8.78 -9.14
C THR A 167 -7.49 10.21 -8.83
N ASN A 168 -8.48 11.13 -8.79
CA ASN A 168 -8.23 12.52 -8.36
C ASN A 168 -8.58 12.75 -6.89
N ASP A 169 -8.91 11.68 -6.15
CA ASP A 169 -9.32 11.77 -4.75
C ASP A 169 -8.12 11.60 -3.82
N LEU A 170 -7.81 12.62 -3.05
CA LEU A 170 -6.64 12.65 -2.15
C LEU A 170 -6.93 12.05 -0.78
N ARG A 171 -8.18 11.66 -0.47
CA ARG A 171 -8.57 11.31 0.90
C ARG A 171 -7.85 10.09 1.47
N ILE A 172 -7.53 9.08 0.68
CA ILE A 172 -6.77 7.91 1.16
C ILE A 172 -5.33 8.31 1.53
N HIS A 173 -4.66 9.08 0.67
CA HIS A 173 -3.31 9.56 0.95
C HIS A 173 -3.29 10.53 2.14
N ASP A 174 -4.28 11.41 2.24
CA ASP A 174 -4.43 12.32 3.38
C ASP A 174 -4.64 11.54 4.68
N TYR A 175 -5.45 10.48 4.65
CA TYR A 175 -5.64 9.60 5.78
C TYR A 175 -4.32 8.93 6.19
N PHE A 176 -3.54 8.46 5.23
CA PHE A 176 -2.21 7.90 5.53
C PHE A 176 -1.32 8.94 6.24
N LEU A 177 -1.28 10.18 5.75
CA LEU A 177 -0.50 11.23 6.40
C LEU A 177 -0.99 11.50 7.83
N SER A 178 -2.30 11.39 8.08
CA SER A 178 -2.86 11.53 9.43
C SER A 178 -2.43 10.40 10.37
N ILE A 179 -2.17 9.21 9.85
CA ILE A 179 -1.65 8.06 10.63
C ILE A 179 -0.24 8.36 11.15
N ILE A 180 0.56 9.06 10.36
CA ILE A 180 1.93 9.43 10.73
C ILE A 180 1.92 10.40 11.90
N GLY A 181 0.95 11.26 11.96
CA GLY A 181 0.82 12.29 12.99
C GLY A 181 1.29 13.61 12.46
#